data_c15c61b2986688c0bb3d2d058c635681
#
_entry.id   c15c61b2986688c0bb3d2d058c635681
#
_cell.length_a   1.000
_cell.length_b   1.000
_cell.length_c   1.000
_cell.angle_alpha   90.00
_cell.angle_beta   90.00
_cell.angle_gamma   90.00
#
_symmetry.space_group_name_H-M   'P 1'
#
loop_
_entity.id
_entity.type
_entity.pdbx_description
1 polymer ?
#
loop_
_entity_poly.entity_id
_entity_poly.type
_entity_poly.pdbx_seq_one_letter_code
_entity_poly.pdbx_strand_id
1 'polypeptide(L)'
;VTAPALETLINIDGSNQNRVCNLNFENIVFEGSTWTRPSEEGLVGGQASQYMLTSSLANKVTAYHTPSAFYAQYADSLNITGCTFRKIGSTAIDLYLGVTNSNIFGNEVYDTAGNGISVAKFFQDEDTEYHEAYNPTDKSEICENINVINNTVHDIGTEYEGAVAIAAGYPKNIVVAHNEVYNAPYSGISVGFGWTSKDNAMDSNIIFANRVHNVGLVSCDFGAIYTLSKQPQSLCARNYIYDLSQKPWY
;
A
#
# COMPACT_ATOMS: atom_id res chain seq x y z
N VAL A 1 -17.56 3.46 25.05
CA VAL A 1 -17.29 2.79 23.78
C VAL A 1 -17.33 3.86 22.71
N THR A 2 -16.25 4.01 21.96
CA THR A 2 -16.18 4.90 20.79
C THR A 2 -16.34 4.04 19.55
N ALA A 3 -17.29 4.35 18.69
CA ALA A 3 -17.45 3.71 17.39
C ALA A 3 -17.05 4.72 16.31
N PRO A 4 -16.03 4.42 15.47
CA PRO A 4 -15.66 5.29 14.37
C PRO A 4 -16.77 5.32 13.30
N ALA A 5 -16.91 6.46 12.61
CA ALA A 5 -17.91 6.65 11.57
C ALA A 5 -17.30 7.06 10.21
N LEU A 6 -16.03 7.42 10.19
CA LEU A 6 -15.34 7.85 8.97
C LEU A 6 -14.44 6.74 8.45
N GLU A 7 -14.45 6.52 7.15
CA GLU A 7 -13.48 5.66 6.47
C GLU A 7 -12.15 6.40 6.27
N THR A 8 -12.22 7.67 5.89
CA THR A 8 -11.06 8.53 5.64
C THR A 8 -11.04 9.71 6.60
N LEU A 9 -9.93 9.88 7.31
CA LEU A 9 -9.71 10.98 8.25
C LEU A 9 -9.12 12.22 7.57
N ILE A 10 -8.22 12.00 6.60
CA ILE A 10 -7.62 13.04 5.76
C ILE A 10 -7.82 12.64 4.30
N ASN A 11 -8.46 13.52 3.54
CA ASN A 11 -8.64 13.37 2.10
C ASN A 11 -7.99 14.55 1.37
N ILE A 12 -6.89 14.27 0.65
CA ILE A 12 -6.19 15.23 -0.21
C ILE A 12 -6.58 14.90 -1.64
N ASP A 13 -7.53 15.66 -2.18
CA ASP A 13 -8.16 15.39 -3.46
C ASP A 13 -7.79 16.50 -4.48
N GLY A 14 -6.58 16.42 -5.00
CA GLY A 14 -6.12 17.27 -6.09
C GLY A 14 -6.60 16.78 -7.46
N SER A 15 -6.25 17.54 -8.48
CA SER A 15 -6.43 17.14 -9.88
C SER A 15 -5.15 17.38 -10.68
N ASN A 16 -5.06 16.82 -11.89
CA ASN A 16 -3.92 17.06 -12.77
C ASN A 16 -3.64 18.55 -13.01
N GLN A 17 -4.69 19.36 -13.13
CA GLN A 17 -4.57 20.80 -13.37
C GLN A 17 -4.35 21.60 -12.09
N ASN A 18 -4.78 21.09 -10.94
CA ASN A 18 -4.72 21.76 -9.65
C ASN A 18 -4.21 20.80 -8.57
N ARG A 19 -2.91 20.60 -8.53
CA ARG A 19 -2.27 19.77 -7.52
C ARG A 19 -2.31 20.44 -6.15
N VAL A 20 -2.51 19.65 -5.13
CA VAL A 20 -2.33 20.11 -3.74
C VAL A 20 -0.85 20.03 -3.41
N CYS A 21 -0.25 21.14 -2.97
CA CYS A 21 1.20 21.22 -2.81
C CYS A 21 1.65 21.65 -1.41
N ASN A 22 2.85 21.19 -1.02
CA ASN A 22 3.57 21.67 0.16
C ASN A 22 2.81 21.49 1.48
N LEU A 23 2.18 20.35 1.70
CA LEU A 23 1.54 20.01 2.96
C LEU A 23 2.48 19.21 3.87
N ASN A 24 2.53 19.60 5.15
CA ASN A 24 3.29 18.90 6.16
C ASN A 24 2.37 18.45 7.30
N PHE A 25 2.45 17.16 7.65
CA PHE A 25 1.79 16.55 8.79
C PHE A 25 2.87 16.02 9.72
N GLU A 26 2.99 16.60 10.91
CA GLU A 26 4.07 16.29 11.84
C GLU A 26 3.55 15.96 13.23
N ASN A 27 4.01 14.82 13.79
CA ASN A 27 3.74 14.43 15.17
C ASN A 27 2.23 14.36 15.52
N ILE A 28 1.41 13.88 14.59
CA ILE A 28 -0.04 13.75 14.74
C ILE A 28 -0.38 12.27 14.97
N VAL A 29 -1.34 12.02 15.86
CA VAL A 29 -1.95 10.70 16.02
C VAL A 29 -3.25 10.66 15.23
N PHE A 30 -3.32 9.76 14.24
CA PHE A 30 -4.51 9.43 13.47
C PHE A 30 -5.08 8.11 13.99
N GLU A 31 -6.28 8.13 14.52
CA GLU A 31 -6.90 6.91 15.04
C GLU A 31 -8.42 6.87 14.86
N GLY A 32 -8.96 5.67 14.75
CA GLY A 32 -10.39 5.45 14.77
C GLY A 32 -11.07 5.71 13.42
N SER A 33 -10.60 5.09 12.34
CA SER A 33 -11.39 4.97 11.11
C SER A 33 -12.11 3.62 11.05
N THR A 34 -13.08 3.50 10.16
CA THR A 34 -13.86 2.27 9.94
C THR A 34 -13.99 1.98 8.44
N TRP A 35 -14.39 0.76 8.11
CA TRP A 35 -14.84 0.39 6.77
C TRP A 35 -15.96 -0.64 6.91
N THR A 36 -17.19 -0.24 6.61
CA THR A 36 -18.40 -1.05 6.85
C THR A 36 -18.77 -1.93 5.68
N ARG A 37 -18.34 -1.62 4.48
CA ARG A 37 -18.71 -2.33 3.25
C ARG A 37 -18.56 -3.87 3.33
N PRO A 38 -17.47 -4.43 3.90
CA PRO A 38 -17.33 -5.87 4.01
C PRO A 38 -18.45 -6.54 4.83
N SER A 39 -18.97 -5.85 5.82
CA SER A 39 -20.08 -6.36 6.64
C SER A 39 -21.44 -6.29 5.91
N GLU A 40 -21.59 -5.39 4.93
CA GLU A 40 -22.82 -5.17 4.18
C GLU A 40 -22.86 -5.99 2.88
N GLU A 41 -21.76 -6.04 2.15
CA GLU A 41 -21.69 -6.62 0.80
C GLU A 41 -20.81 -7.89 0.72
N GLY A 42 -20.11 -8.23 1.81
CA GLY A 42 -19.10 -9.28 1.82
C GLY A 42 -17.76 -8.82 1.23
N LEU A 43 -16.74 -9.65 1.39
CA LEU A 43 -15.39 -9.38 0.93
C LEU A 43 -14.77 -10.65 0.34
N VAL A 44 -14.17 -10.52 -0.81
CA VAL A 44 -13.15 -11.45 -1.30
C VAL A 44 -11.82 -10.72 -1.31
N GLY A 45 -11.03 -10.91 -0.27
CA GLY A 45 -9.72 -10.28 -0.13
C GLY A 45 -8.71 -10.80 -1.15
N GLY A 46 -7.90 -9.90 -1.67
CA GLY A 46 -6.79 -10.21 -2.54
C GLY A 46 -5.47 -9.71 -1.98
N GLN A 47 -4.41 -9.87 -2.76
CA GLN A 47 -3.08 -9.41 -2.41
C GLN A 47 -3.04 -7.88 -2.24
N ALA A 48 -2.23 -7.41 -1.29
CA ALA A 48 -2.04 -5.99 -0.98
C ALA A 48 -3.34 -5.25 -0.63
N SER A 49 -4.23 -5.92 0.12
CA SER A 49 -5.55 -5.41 0.51
C SER A 49 -6.44 -4.98 -0.67
N GLN A 50 -6.16 -5.41 -1.88
CA GLN A 50 -7.13 -5.27 -2.97
C GLN A 50 -8.26 -6.26 -2.72
N TYR A 51 -9.48 -5.96 -3.18
CA TYR A 51 -10.61 -6.84 -2.96
C TYR A 51 -11.47 -7.01 -4.20
N MET A 52 -12.26 -8.07 -4.22
CA MET A 52 -13.22 -8.36 -5.27
C MET A 52 -14.62 -8.39 -4.69
N LEU A 53 -15.59 -7.86 -5.41
CA LEU A 53 -17.00 -8.02 -5.06
C LEU A 53 -17.51 -9.39 -5.50
N THR A 54 -18.41 -9.98 -4.72
CA THR A 54 -19.03 -11.27 -5.02
C THR A 54 -19.75 -11.28 -6.36
N SER A 55 -20.29 -10.15 -6.80
CA SER A 55 -20.93 -9.99 -8.12
C SER A 55 -19.96 -10.06 -9.30
N SER A 56 -18.67 -9.85 -9.08
CA SER A 56 -17.64 -9.90 -10.12
C SER A 56 -17.05 -11.30 -10.33
N LEU A 57 -17.43 -12.29 -9.53
CA LEU A 57 -16.94 -13.67 -9.62
C LEU A 57 -17.39 -14.42 -10.89
N ALA A 58 -18.29 -13.85 -11.68
CA ALA A 58 -18.92 -14.60 -12.78
C ALA A 58 -18.02 -14.85 -13.99
N ASN A 59 -16.91 -14.16 -14.23
CA ASN A 59 -15.90 -14.45 -15.28
C ASN A 59 -14.84 -13.36 -15.51
N LYS A 60 -14.82 -12.30 -14.71
CA LYS A 60 -13.74 -11.30 -14.73
C LYS A 60 -13.26 -11.06 -13.31
N VAL A 61 -11.97 -11.15 -13.11
CA VAL A 61 -11.36 -10.80 -11.84
C VAL A 61 -11.22 -9.29 -11.80
N THR A 62 -12.27 -8.59 -11.38
CA THR A 62 -12.26 -7.16 -11.16
C THR A 62 -11.86 -6.88 -9.72
N ALA A 63 -10.74 -6.22 -9.54
CA ALA A 63 -10.25 -5.82 -8.24
C ALA A 63 -10.65 -4.36 -7.94
N TYR A 64 -10.89 -4.10 -6.68
CA TYR A 64 -11.22 -2.79 -6.15
C TYR A 64 -10.18 -2.36 -5.13
N HIS A 65 -10.01 -1.07 -5.04
CA HIS A 65 -9.11 -0.44 -4.08
C HIS A 65 -9.81 -0.23 -2.74
N THR A 66 -9.13 -0.55 -1.64
CA THR A 66 -9.66 -0.32 -0.30
C THR A 66 -9.54 1.16 0.11
N PRO A 67 -10.48 1.68 0.93
CA PRO A 67 -10.32 3.03 1.47
C PRO A 67 -9.11 3.12 2.40
N SER A 68 -8.70 4.34 2.72
CA SER A 68 -7.59 4.59 3.64
C SER A 68 -7.90 5.72 4.61
N ALA A 69 -7.30 5.67 5.79
CA ALA A 69 -7.47 6.74 6.77
C ALA A 69 -6.81 8.05 6.33
N PHE A 70 -5.68 7.98 5.66
CA PHE A 70 -5.01 9.09 5.01
C PHE A 70 -4.91 8.82 3.52
N TYR A 71 -5.65 9.55 2.72
CA TYR A 71 -5.70 9.39 1.27
C TYR A 71 -5.16 10.63 0.56
N ALA A 72 -4.37 10.42 -0.49
CA ALA A 72 -3.89 11.52 -1.34
C ALA A 72 -3.88 11.14 -2.81
N GLN A 73 -4.41 12.04 -3.64
CA GLN A 73 -4.20 12.01 -5.08
C GLN A 73 -3.84 13.38 -5.63
N TYR A 74 -3.04 13.40 -6.70
CA TYR A 74 -2.53 14.60 -7.35
C TYR A 74 -1.99 15.62 -6.35
N ALA A 75 -1.09 15.16 -5.49
CA ALA A 75 -0.37 15.99 -4.52
C ALA A 75 1.12 16.06 -4.88
N ASP A 76 1.77 17.16 -4.53
CA ASP A 76 3.20 17.36 -4.70
C ASP A 76 3.84 17.89 -3.42
N SER A 77 5.01 17.39 -3.07
CA SER A 77 5.73 17.82 -1.87
C SER A 77 4.92 17.65 -0.58
N LEU A 78 4.31 16.46 -0.44
CA LEU A 78 3.58 16.05 0.76
C LEU A 78 4.56 15.37 1.72
N ASN A 79 4.57 15.82 2.99
CA ASN A 79 5.39 15.24 4.03
C ASN A 79 4.52 14.73 5.19
N ILE A 80 4.69 13.45 5.55
CA ILE A 80 4.07 12.81 6.70
C ILE A 80 5.21 12.33 7.60
N THR A 81 5.44 13.01 8.73
CA THR A 81 6.64 12.81 9.53
C THR A 81 6.32 12.63 11.01
N GLY A 82 6.87 11.59 11.63
CA GLY A 82 6.75 11.35 13.07
C GLY A 82 5.30 11.16 13.55
N CYS A 83 4.40 10.77 12.65
CA CYS A 83 2.98 10.54 12.96
C CYS A 83 2.75 9.10 13.43
N THR A 84 1.68 8.90 14.17
CA THR A 84 1.21 7.56 14.57
C THR A 84 -0.14 7.29 13.91
N PHE A 85 -0.29 6.12 13.30
CA PHE A 85 -1.55 5.63 12.72
C PHE A 85 -1.95 4.33 13.41
N ARG A 86 -3.13 4.29 14.02
CA ARG A 86 -3.60 3.13 14.76
C ARG A 86 -5.12 3.01 14.80
N LYS A 87 -5.63 1.80 15.05
CA LYS A 87 -7.07 1.51 15.07
C LYS A 87 -7.74 1.95 13.77
N ILE A 88 -7.19 1.52 12.67
CA ILE A 88 -7.62 1.90 11.32
C ILE A 88 -8.40 0.75 10.71
N GLY A 89 -9.62 1.04 10.24
CA GLY A 89 -10.55 0.04 9.70
C GLY A 89 -10.22 -0.49 8.30
N SER A 90 -9.16 0.02 7.66
CA SER A 90 -8.65 -0.47 6.38
C SER A 90 -7.17 -0.12 6.23
N THR A 91 -6.74 0.51 5.14
CA THR A 91 -5.35 0.98 4.91
C THR A 91 -5.06 2.25 5.72
N ALA A 92 -3.87 2.36 6.32
CA ALA A 92 -3.56 3.55 7.12
C ALA A 92 -3.19 4.76 6.25
N ILE A 93 -2.19 4.63 5.38
CA ILE A 93 -1.72 5.69 4.49
C ILE A 93 -1.78 5.21 3.05
N ASP A 94 -2.32 6.04 2.16
CA ASP A 94 -2.38 5.74 0.73
C ASP A 94 -2.08 6.97 -0.13
N LEU A 95 -0.94 6.95 -0.79
CA LEU A 95 -0.56 7.90 -1.83
C LEU A 95 -0.92 7.30 -3.19
N TYR A 96 -2.17 7.45 -3.61
CA TYR A 96 -2.81 6.61 -4.61
C TYR A 96 -2.49 6.97 -6.07
N LEU A 97 -2.70 8.22 -6.47
CA LEU A 97 -2.66 8.63 -7.87
C LEU A 97 -1.95 9.96 -8.06
N GLY A 98 -0.93 9.99 -8.93
CA GLY A 98 -0.27 11.23 -9.30
C GLY A 98 0.38 11.99 -8.14
N VAL A 99 0.77 11.31 -7.07
CA VAL A 99 1.52 11.93 -5.96
C VAL A 99 3.01 11.97 -6.31
N THR A 100 3.64 13.13 -6.12
CA THR A 100 5.05 13.32 -6.49
C THR A 100 5.87 13.97 -5.39
N ASN A 101 7.21 13.76 -5.41
CA ASN A 101 8.19 14.45 -4.56
C ASN A 101 7.83 14.44 -3.06
N SER A 102 7.35 13.31 -2.56
CA SER A 102 6.72 13.23 -1.24
C SER A 102 7.46 12.28 -0.30
N ASN A 103 7.28 12.48 1.00
CA ASN A 103 7.98 11.72 2.03
C ASN A 103 7.00 11.18 3.08
N ILE A 104 7.16 9.89 3.40
CA ILE A 104 6.57 9.21 4.55
C ILE A 104 7.76 8.81 5.43
N PHE A 105 8.04 9.57 6.50
CA PHE A 105 9.29 9.46 7.25
C PHE A 105 9.08 9.33 8.75
N GLY A 106 9.66 8.29 9.35
CA GLY A 106 9.73 8.16 10.81
C GLY A 106 8.38 7.97 11.49
N ASN A 107 7.39 7.41 10.79
CA ASN A 107 6.06 7.19 11.35
C ASN A 107 5.96 5.80 11.99
N GLU A 108 5.02 5.67 12.92
CA GLU A 108 4.60 4.39 13.49
C GLU A 108 3.20 4.04 12.99
N VAL A 109 3.04 2.84 12.40
CA VAL A 109 1.77 2.37 11.83
C VAL A 109 1.46 0.99 12.38
N TYR A 110 0.35 0.84 13.09
CA TYR A 110 -0.05 -0.43 13.68
C TYR A 110 -1.55 -0.52 13.94
N ASP A 111 -2.02 -1.73 14.25
CA ASP A 111 -3.43 -2.00 14.51
C ASP A 111 -4.32 -1.48 13.34
N THR A 112 -3.97 -1.94 12.13
CA THR A 112 -4.73 -1.64 10.91
C THR A 112 -5.42 -2.90 10.42
N ALA A 113 -6.66 -2.78 9.94
CA ALA A 113 -7.38 -3.91 9.38
C ALA A 113 -6.81 -4.37 8.02
N GLY A 114 -6.26 -3.44 7.24
CA GLY A 114 -5.63 -3.65 5.93
C GLY A 114 -4.14 -3.30 5.92
N ASN A 115 -3.68 -2.74 4.79
CA ASN A 115 -2.27 -2.35 4.62
C ASN A 115 -1.83 -1.28 5.61
N GLY A 116 -0.55 -1.27 5.94
CA GLY A 116 0.05 -0.14 6.66
C GLY A 116 0.20 1.07 5.76
N ILE A 117 1.07 0.99 4.77
CA ILE A 117 1.35 2.08 3.82
C ILE A 117 1.15 1.57 2.40
N SER A 118 0.38 2.28 1.59
CA SER A 118 0.19 2.03 0.17
C SER A 118 0.71 3.20 -0.66
N VAL A 119 1.35 2.89 -1.80
CA VAL A 119 1.85 3.88 -2.76
C VAL A 119 1.50 3.44 -4.18
N ALA A 120 0.98 4.33 -4.98
CA ALA A 120 0.60 4.16 -6.38
C ALA A 120 -0.53 3.14 -6.63
N LYS A 121 -1.16 3.29 -7.77
CA LYS A 121 -2.23 2.38 -8.25
C LYS A 121 -1.70 0.98 -8.47
N PHE A 122 -2.55 0.01 -8.22
CA PHE A 122 -2.28 -1.42 -8.43
C PHE A 122 -2.79 -1.93 -9.78
N PHE A 123 -3.73 -1.24 -10.40
CA PHE A 123 -4.32 -1.60 -11.69
C PHE A 123 -4.85 -0.36 -12.41
N GLN A 124 -5.15 -0.48 -13.70
CA GLN A 124 -5.54 0.67 -14.54
C GLN A 124 -6.86 1.29 -14.06
N ASP A 125 -7.91 0.51 -14.03
CA ASP A 125 -9.25 0.91 -13.61
C ASP A 125 -9.96 -0.27 -12.94
N GLU A 126 -11.02 0.00 -12.19
CA GLU A 126 -11.79 -1.02 -11.47
C GLU A 126 -12.42 -2.08 -12.38
N ASP A 127 -12.61 -1.79 -13.67
CA ASP A 127 -13.09 -2.73 -14.68
C ASP A 127 -11.98 -3.48 -15.42
N THR A 128 -10.72 -3.20 -15.11
CA THR A 128 -9.58 -3.79 -15.80
C THR A 128 -9.26 -5.16 -15.22
N GLU A 129 -8.77 -6.04 -16.07
CA GLU A 129 -8.31 -7.36 -15.63
C GLU A 129 -7.18 -7.21 -14.59
N TYR A 130 -7.28 -7.93 -13.50
CA TYR A 130 -6.38 -7.90 -12.34
C TYR A 130 -4.88 -8.02 -12.67
N HIS A 131 -4.54 -8.65 -13.78
CA HIS A 131 -3.16 -8.89 -14.20
C HIS A 131 -2.66 -7.93 -15.29
N GLU A 132 -3.48 -6.98 -15.73
CA GLU A 132 -3.02 -6.02 -16.72
C GLU A 132 -2.03 -5.01 -16.13
N ALA A 133 -1.03 -4.67 -16.97
CA ALA A 133 -0.02 -3.70 -16.58
C ALA A 133 -0.61 -2.30 -16.50
N TYR A 134 -0.40 -1.61 -15.39
CA TYR A 134 -0.69 -0.18 -15.30
C TYR A 134 0.34 0.63 -16.07
N ASN A 135 -0.08 1.23 -17.15
CA ASN A 135 0.76 2.12 -17.98
C ASN A 135 -0.09 3.24 -18.58
N PRO A 136 -0.48 4.24 -17.75
CA PRO A 136 -1.42 5.26 -18.17
C PRO A 136 -0.87 6.11 -19.32
N THR A 137 -1.76 6.57 -20.19
CA THR A 137 -1.42 7.50 -21.27
C THR A 137 -1.02 8.86 -20.69
N ASP A 138 -1.77 9.33 -19.70
CA ASP A 138 -1.43 10.53 -18.94
C ASP A 138 -0.41 10.20 -17.86
N LYS A 139 0.86 10.53 -18.10
CA LYS A 139 1.95 10.24 -17.16
C LYS A 139 1.86 11.01 -15.84
N SER A 140 1.02 12.04 -15.76
CA SER A 140 0.77 12.75 -14.50
C SER A 140 0.02 11.91 -13.45
N GLU A 141 -0.56 10.80 -13.85
CA GLU A 141 -1.18 9.81 -12.96
C GLU A 141 -0.15 8.98 -12.18
N ILE A 142 1.10 8.92 -12.62
CA ILE A 142 2.11 8.07 -12.01
C ILE A 142 2.57 8.70 -10.70
N CYS A 143 2.60 7.90 -9.63
CA CYS A 143 3.27 8.27 -8.40
C CYS A 143 4.79 8.14 -8.58
N GLU A 144 5.51 9.25 -8.36
CA GLU A 144 6.94 9.33 -8.67
C GLU A 144 7.72 10.11 -7.61
N ASN A 145 8.98 9.74 -7.37
CA ASN A 145 9.89 10.39 -6.43
C ASN A 145 9.34 10.39 -4.99
N ILE A 146 8.94 9.23 -4.49
CA ILE A 146 8.41 9.11 -3.13
C ILE A 146 9.38 8.35 -2.25
N ASN A 147 9.61 8.85 -1.06
CA ASN A 147 10.42 8.22 -0.03
C ASN A 147 9.55 7.65 1.09
N VAL A 148 9.67 6.35 1.35
CA VAL A 148 9.08 5.65 2.51
C VAL A 148 10.25 5.20 3.38
N ILE A 149 10.65 6.03 4.34
CA ILE A 149 11.93 5.85 5.03
C ILE A 149 11.76 5.92 6.54
N ASN A 150 12.47 5.01 7.24
CA ASN A 150 12.58 5.00 8.70
C ASN A 150 11.24 4.86 9.43
N ASN A 151 10.26 4.19 8.83
CA ASN A 151 8.99 3.93 9.48
C ASN A 151 9.01 2.58 10.21
N THR A 152 8.22 2.46 11.28
CA THR A 152 7.93 1.20 11.95
C THR A 152 6.50 0.81 11.60
N VAL A 153 6.32 -0.33 10.93
CA VAL A 153 5.00 -0.80 10.46
C VAL A 153 4.78 -2.21 10.97
N HIS A 154 3.80 -2.40 11.84
CA HIS A 154 3.60 -3.68 12.51
C HIS A 154 2.15 -3.94 12.92
N ASP A 155 1.84 -5.20 13.26
CA ASP A 155 0.51 -5.61 13.71
C ASP A 155 -0.59 -5.10 12.77
N ILE A 156 -0.37 -5.30 11.46
CA ILE A 156 -1.28 -4.89 10.39
C ILE A 156 -2.10 -6.08 9.88
N GLY A 157 -3.13 -5.79 9.08
CA GLY A 157 -3.96 -6.83 8.48
C GLY A 157 -4.75 -7.63 9.51
N THR A 158 -5.23 -6.96 10.56
CA THR A 158 -5.95 -7.61 11.67
C THR A 158 -7.28 -8.23 11.23
N GLU A 159 -7.82 -7.79 10.08
CA GLU A 159 -9.06 -8.31 9.50
C GLU A 159 -8.89 -8.81 8.07
N TYR A 160 -7.97 -8.22 7.28
CA TYR A 160 -7.78 -8.56 5.86
C TYR A 160 -6.44 -9.25 5.64
N GLU A 161 -6.47 -10.58 5.55
CA GLU A 161 -5.29 -11.46 5.55
C GLU A 161 -4.32 -11.23 4.39
N GLY A 162 -4.77 -10.67 3.27
CA GLY A 162 -3.92 -10.30 2.13
C GLY A 162 -3.16 -8.97 2.31
N ALA A 163 -3.21 -8.37 3.50
CA ALA A 163 -2.57 -7.09 3.79
C ALA A 163 -1.04 -7.18 3.79
N VAL A 164 -0.42 -6.11 3.31
CA VAL A 164 1.03 -5.91 3.23
C VAL A 164 1.41 -4.69 4.05
N ALA A 165 2.50 -4.77 4.82
CA ALA A 165 2.87 -3.64 5.67
C ALA A 165 3.25 -2.40 4.86
N ILE A 166 4.09 -2.55 3.82
CA ILE A 166 4.38 -1.48 2.86
C ILE A 166 4.14 -2.03 1.46
N ALA A 167 3.10 -1.56 0.80
CA ALA A 167 2.69 -2.00 -0.53
C ALA A 167 2.84 -0.88 -1.55
N ALA A 168 3.41 -1.17 -2.71
CA ALA A 168 3.47 -0.22 -3.81
C ALA A 168 3.02 -0.90 -5.10
N GLY A 169 2.02 -0.33 -5.77
CA GLY A 169 1.47 -0.88 -7.00
C GLY A 169 2.42 -0.72 -8.19
N TYR A 170 2.25 0.33 -8.95
CA TYR A 170 3.11 0.65 -10.11
C TYR A 170 3.81 2.02 -9.94
N PRO A 171 4.68 2.18 -8.95
CA PRO A 171 5.39 3.43 -8.71
C PRO A 171 6.60 3.59 -9.63
N LYS A 172 7.07 4.82 -9.76
CA LYS A 172 8.34 5.14 -10.41
C LYS A 172 9.25 5.89 -9.45
N ASN A 173 10.53 5.49 -9.40
CA ASN A 173 11.55 6.10 -8.57
C ASN A 173 11.12 6.27 -7.10
N ILE A 174 10.65 5.18 -6.48
CA ILE A 174 10.41 5.18 -5.04
C ILE A 174 11.61 4.63 -4.28
N VAL A 175 11.78 5.09 -3.05
CA VAL A 175 12.76 4.57 -2.11
C VAL A 175 12.03 4.04 -0.87
N VAL A 176 12.06 2.73 -0.67
CA VAL A 176 11.59 2.07 0.54
C VAL A 176 12.82 1.63 1.34
N ALA A 177 13.21 2.41 2.34
CA ALA A 177 14.49 2.18 3.01
C ALA A 177 14.43 2.38 4.53
N HIS A 178 15.28 1.63 5.23
CA HIS A 178 15.46 1.74 6.68
C HIS A 178 14.16 1.56 7.50
N ASN A 179 13.15 0.91 6.93
CA ASN A 179 11.93 0.63 7.67
C ASN A 179 12.10 -0.65 8.51
N GLU A 180 11.42 -0.70 9.63
CA GLU A 180 11.20 -1.92 10.39
C GLU A 180 9.76 -2.40 10.16
N VAL A 181 9.63 -3.66 9.71
CA VAL A 181 8.36 -4.28 9.36
C VAL A 181 8.23 -5.62 10.07
N TYR A 182 7.15 -5.82 10.83
CA TYR A 182 6.92 -7.10 11.50
C TYR A 182 5.43 -7.34 11.83
N ASN A 183 5.12 -8.56 12.22
CA ASN A 183 3.77 -9.00 12.57
C ASN A 183 2.74 -8.72 11.45
N ALA A 184 3.03 -9.17 10.23
CA ALA A 184 2.12 -9.07 9.10
C ALA A 184 1.52 -10.44 8.73
N PRO A 185 0.24 -10.51 8.38
CA PRO A 185 -0.42 -11.77 8.03
C PRO A 185 0.11 -12.37 6.73
N TYR A 186 0.56 -11.54 5.80
CA TYR A 186 1.04 -11.88 4.47
C TYR A 186 2.47 -11.34 4.25
N SER A 187 2.70 -10.57 3.19
CA SER A 187 4.03 -10.03 2.85
C SER A 187 4.41 -8.82 3.70
N GLY A 188 5.71 -8.63 3.93
CA GLY A 188 6.23 -7.46 4.63
C GLY A 188 6.26 -6.22 3.74
N ILE A 189 7.06 -6.27 2.68
CA ILE A 189 7.19 -5.18 1.69
C ILE A 189 6.88 -5.75 0.32
N SER A 190 5.97 -5.13 -0.44
CA SER A 190 5.67 -5.52 -1.81
C SER A 190 5.82 -4.31 -2.75
N VAL A 191 6.63 -4.45 -3.80
CA VAL A 191 6.80 -3.42 -4.83
C VAL A 191 6.55 -4.03 -6.19
N GLY A 192 5.54 -3.52 -6.88
CA GLY A 192 5.03 -4.06 -8.12
C GLY A 192 3.75 -4.89 -7.94
N PHE A 193 2.99 -5.01 -9.01
CA PHE A 193 1.73 -5.74 -9.08
C PHE A 193 1.54 -6.36 -10.47
N GLY A 194 0.59 -7.28 -10.66
CA GLY A 194 0.09 -7.70 -11.96
C GLY A 194 0.81 -8.84 -12.67
N TRP A 195 1.94 -9.32 -12.24
CA TRP A 195 2.69 -10.48 -12.82
C TRP A 195 2.91 -10.38 -14.35
N THR A 196 3.36 -9.23 -14.84
CA THR A 196 3.48 -9.01 -16.27
C THR A 196 4.90 -8.65 -16.72
N SER A 197 5.30 -9.13 -17.90
CA SER A 197 6.51 -8.69 -18.59
C SER A 197 6.29 -7.49 -19.52
N LYS A 198 5.04 -7.03 -19.67
CA LYS A 198 4.69 -5.86 -20.48
C LYS A 198 5.31 -4.58 -19.91
N ASP A 199 5.51 -3.60 -20.75
CA ASP A 199 5.91 -2.26 -20.33
C ASP A 199 4.81 -1.64 -19.44
N ASN A 200 5.25 -1.04 -18.36
CA ASN A 200 4.38 -0.45 -17.34
C ASN A 200 5.00 0.82 -16.75
N ALA A 201 4.39 1.41 -15.73
CA ALA A 201 4.84 2.66 -15.15
C ALA A 201 6.11 2.54 -14.29
N MET A 202 6.49 1.34 -13.88
CA MET A 202 7.59 1.13 -12.91
C MET A 202 8.97 1.30 -13.55
N ASP A 203 9.82 2.01 -12.83
CA ASP A 203 11.25 2.19 -13.15
C ASP A 203 11.99 2.66 -11.90
N SER A 204 13.27 2.28 -11.75
CA SER A 204 14.21 2.83 -10.77
C SER A 204 13.76 2.77 -9.30
N ASN A 205 13.03 1.74 -8.91
CA ASN A 205 12.55 1.56 -7.55
C ASN A 205 13.64 0.95 -6.65
N ILE A 206 13.77 1.44 -5.44
CA ILE A 206 14.82 1.01 -4.49
C ILE A 206 14.20 0.46 -3.21
N ILE A 207 14.54 -0.80 -2.86
CA ILE A 207 14.20 -1.43 -1.58
C ILE A 207 15.53 -1.70 -0.86
N PHE A 208 15.85 -0.89 0.16
CA PHE A 208 17.20 -0.87 0.70
C PHE A 208 17.25 -0.83 2.22
N ALA A 209 18.08 -1.68 2.81
CA ALA A 209 18.40 -1.67 4.23
C ALA A 209 17.19 -1.70 5.17
N ASN A 210 16.09 -2.37 4.78
CA ASN A 210 14.94 -2.59 5.65
C ASN A 210 15.17 -3.80 6.56
N ARG A 211 14.55 -3.80 7.72
CA ARG A 211 14.45 -4.91 8.64
C ARG A 211 13.04 -5.50 8.55
N VAL A 212 12.93 -6.76 8.12
CA VAL A 212 11.64 -7.43 7.93
C VAL A 212 11.64 -8.76 8.66
N HIS A 213 10.71 -8.96 9.58
CA HIS A 213 10.64 -10.19 10.34
C HIS A 213 9.21 -10.52 10.79
N ASN A 214 9.00 -11.77 11.16
CA ASN A 214 7.73 -12.24 11.69
C ASN A 214 6.55 -11.91 10.76
N VAL A 215 6.69 -12.22 9.47
CA VAL A 215 5.68 -12.03 8.42
C VAL A 215 5.23 -13.37 7.86
N GLY A 216 4.12 -13.39 7.11
CA GLY A 216 3.48 -14.61 6.64
C GLY A 216 2.78 -15.38 7.75
N LEU A 217 2.23 -14.67 8.74
CA LEU A 217 1.66 -15.30 9.94
C LEU A 217 0.36 -16.07 9.67
N VAL A 218 -0.36 -15.71 8.62
CA VAL A 218 -1.66 -16.28 8.27
C VAL A 218 -1.64 -16.92 6.90
N SER A 219 -1.32 -16.16 5.87
CA SER A 219 -1.36 -16.61 4.48
C SER A 219 -0.06 -17.29 4.06
N CYS A 220 -0.15 -18.31 3.20
CA CYS A 220 0.96 -18.87 2.43
C CYS A 220 1.23 -18.01 1.17
N ASP A 221 2.20 -18.38 0.34
CA ASP A 221 2.57 -17.70 -0.90
C ASP A 221 2.93 -16.22 -0.69
N PHE A 222 3.80 -15.96 0.26
CA PHE A 222 4.24 -14.62 0.62
C PHE A 222 5.75 -14.45 0.44
N GLY A 223 6.21 -13.22 0.49
CA GLY A 223 7.62 -12.88 0.61
C GLY A 223 7.85 -11.82 1.69
N ALA A 224 8.95 -11.93 2.44
CA ALA A 224 9.34 -10.81 3.31
C ALA A 224 9.48 -9.53 2.48
N ILE A 225 10.11 -9.67 1.31
CA ILE A 225 10.12 -8.67 0.23
C ILE A 225 9.60 -9.37 -1.03
N TYR A 226 8.58 -8.83 -1.63
CA TYR A 226 7.89 -9.38 -2.79
C TYR A 226 7.93 -8.38 -3.94
N THR A 227 8.49 -8.77 -5.08
CA THR A 227 8.60 -7.88 -6.25
C THR A 227 7.91 -8.52 -7.44
N LEU A 228 7.09 -7.75 -8.13
CA LEU A 228 6.26 -8.21 -9.24
C LEU A 228 6.44 -7.36 -10.49
N SER A 229 6.17 -7.94 -11.63
CA SER A 229 6.17 -7.32 -12.95
C SER A 229 7.53 -6.76 -13.39
N LYS A 230 7.60 -6.26 -14.62
CA LYS A 230 8.79 -5.64 -15.18
C LYS A 230 9.06 -4.29 -14.51
N GLN A 231 10.23 -4.12 -13.90
CA GLN A 231 10.64 -2.88 -13.27
C GLN A 231 12.15 -2.64 -13.50
N PRO A 232 12.52 -2.06 -14.65
CA PRO A 232 13.91 -1.85 -14.99
C PRO A 232 14.60 -0.91 -14.00
N GLN A 233 15.93 -1.03 -13.91
CA GLN A 233 16.81 -0.22 -13.07
C GLN A 233 16.49 -0.25 -11.56
N SER A 234 15.59 -1.14 -11.13
CA SER A 234 15.22 -1.28 -9.72
C SER A 234 16.27 -2.08 -8.94
N LEU A 235 16.40 -1.77 -7.65
CA LEU A 235 17.38 -2.38 -6.75
C LEU A 235 16.70 -2.89 -5.47
N CYS A 236 16.98 -4.15 -5.13
CA CYS A 236 16.68 -4.70 -3.81
C CYS A 236 18.00 -5.14 -3.16
N ALA A 237 18.44 -4.43 -2.10
CA ALA A 237 19.75 -4.68 -1.49
C ALA A 237 19.83 -4.38 0.00
N ARG A 238 20.73 -5.09 0.70
CA ARG A 238 21.07 -4.89 2.12
C ARG A 238 19.92 -5.00 3.10
N ASN A 239 18.80 -5.64 2.72
CA ASN A 239 17.70 -5.86 3.64
C ASN A 239 18.03 -7.01 4.60
N TYR A 240 17.63 -6.88 5.86
CA TYR A 240 17.81 -7.90 6.89
C TYR A 240 16.50 -8.60 7.16
N ILE A 241 16.42 -9.90 6.85
CA ILE A 241 15.20 -10.69 6.89
C ILE A 241 15.42 -11.89 7.83
N TYR A 242 14.49 -12.12 8.77
CA TYR A 242 14.54 -13.25 9.69
C TYR A 242 13.15 -13.59 10.25
N ASP A 243 13.01 -14.72 10.91
CA ASP A 243 11.79 -15.20 11.57
C ASP A 243 10.56 -15.16 10.65
N LEU A 244 10.66 -15.76 9.47
CA LEU A 244 9.54 -15.91 8.57
C LEU A 244 8.66 -17.09 8.99
N SER A 245 7.35 -16.91 8.98
CA SER A 245 6.42 -17.98 9.20
C SER A 245 6.41 -18.93 7.99
N GLN A 246 6.49 -20.24 8.24
CA GLN A 246 6.34 -21.24 7.21
C GLN A 246 5.01 -21.96 7.40
N LYS A 247 3.99 -21.53 6.69
CA LYS A 247 2.74 -22.27 6.63
C LYS A 247 2.84 -23.32 5.53
N PRO A 248 2.49 -24.59 5.78
CA PRO A 248 2.45 -25.58 4.73
C PRO A 248 1.37 -25.23 3.70
N TRP A 249 1.65 -25.49 2.45
CA TRP A 249 0.63 -25.53 1.41
C TRP A 249 -0.31 -26.70 1.71
N TYR A 250 -1.60 -26.51 1.49
CA TYR A 250 -2.61 -27.55 1.62
C TYR A 250 -3.05 -28.07 0.26
#